data_92cc0025e5d47590047e4f5abbd6a96a
#
_entry.id   92cc0025e5d47590047e4f5abbd6a96a
#
_cell.length_a   1.000
_cell.length_b   1.000
_cell.length_c   1.000
_cell.angle_alpha   90.00
_cell.angle_beta   90.00
_cell.angle_gamma   90.00
#
_symmetry.space_group_name_H-M   'P 1'
#
loop_
_entity.id
_entity.type
_entity.pdbx_description
1 polymer ?
#
loop_
_entity_poly.entity_id
_entity_poly.type
_entity_poly.pdbx_seq_one_letter_code
_entity_poly.pdbx_strand_id
1 'polypeptide(L)'
;MIIIIIVLGHFIGTKNPESLYLLVWLIIVERLNQLLKLIIKYIFGKKEIPLLGKGERPDEAKNCGYIANGKKPTSYGMPSGHSHTAAFFSVYSILVINSHPISEGIKTSLAIILTALAFWIMYSRTIFKCHTVQQVLMGGILGSIFGVIAFNLKNIVLQKIK
;
A
#
# COMPACT_ATOMS: atom_id res chain seq x y z
N MET A 1 -7.91 1.76 -4.39
CA MET A 1 -9.28 2.33 -4.48
C MET A 1 -10.31 1.49 -3.72
N ILE A 2 -10.46 0.18 -3.97
CA ILE A 2 -11.47 -0.66 -3.28
C ILE A 2 -11.34 -0.59 -1.75
N ILE A 3 -10.14 -0.72 -1.20
CA ILE A 3 -9.88 -0.63 0.25
C ILE A 3 -10.38 0.72 0.81
N ILE A 4 -10.10 1.82 0.12
CA ILE A 4 -10.54 3.16 0.54
C ILE A 4 -12.07 3.24 0.59
N ILE A 5 -12.75 2.68 -0.42
CA ILE A 5 -14.22 2.67 -0.49
C ILE A 5 -14.81 1.85 0.66
N ILE A 6 -14.23 0.68 0.95
CA ILE A 6 -14.70 -0.18 2.07
C ILE A 6 -14.51 0.53 3.40
N VAL A 7 -13.34 1.11 3.66
CA VAL A 7 -13.04 1.81 4.91
C VAL A 7 -13.92 3.06 5.06
N LEU A 8 -14.15 3.80 3.98
CA LEU A 8 -15.05 4.95 3.98
C LEU A 8 -16.49 4.53 4.27
N GLY A 9 -16.99 3.47 3.64
CA GLY A 9 -18.32 2.92 3.90
C GLY A 9 -18.49 2.48 5.36
N HIS A 10 -17.48 1.80 5.91
CA HIS A 10 -17.48 1.41 7.33
C HIS A 10 -17.49 2.65 8.24
N PHE A 11 -16.69 3.69 7.94
CA PHE A 11 -16.70 4.93 8.72
C PHE A 11 -18.06 5.63 8.65
N ILE A 12 -18.67 5.76 7.47
CA ILE A 12 -19.98 6.39 7.30
C ILE A 12 -21.04 5.66 8.12
N GLY A 13 -21.02 4.32 8.11
CA GLY A 13 -21.99 3.49 8.82
C GLY A 13 -21.81 3.49 10.34
N THR A 14 -20.58 3.49 10.85
CA THR A 14 -20.28 3.30 12.27
C THR A 14 -19.83 4.56 13.00
N LYS A 15 -19.37 5.59 12.26
CA LYS A 15 -18.71 6.80 12.81
C LYS A 15 -17.49 6.46 13.68
N ASN A 16 -16.87 5.29 13.47
CA ASN A 16 -15.73 4.83 14.27
C ASN A 16 -14.47 5.68 13.98
N PRO A 17 -13.86 6.34 14.99
CA PRO A 17 -12.66 7.15 14.81
C PRO A 17 -11.46 6.36 14.26
N GLU A 18 -11.36 5.07 14.56
CA GLU A 18 -10.29 4.21 14.03
C GLU A 18 -10.41 4.03 12.51
N SER A 19 -11.63 3.93 11.99
CA SER A 19 -11.86 3.85 10.54
C SER A 19 -11.52 5.16 9.84
N LEU A 20 -11.83 6.31 10.46
CA LEU A 20 -11.41 7.61 9.95
C LEU A 20 -9.88 7.73 9.95
N TYR A 21 -9.23 7.32 11.04
CA TYR A 21 -7.78 7.31 11.15
C TYR A 21 -7.12 6.49 10.04
N LEU A 22 -7.61 5.26 9.82
CA LEU A 22 -7.12 4.41 8.73
C LEU A 22 -7.35 5.04 7.36
N LEU A 23 -8.51 5.65 7.13
CA LEU A 23 -8.83 6.34 5.86
C LEU A 23 -7.85 7.47 5.59
N VAL A 24 -7.56 8.31 6.58
CA VAL A 24 -6.57 9.40 6.47
C VAL A 24 -5.20 8.83 6.12
N TRP A 25 -4.76 7.76 6.80
CA TRP A 25 -3.48 7.12 6.50
C TRP A 25 -3.42 6.52 5.10
N LEU A 26 -4.49 5.91 4.60
CA LEU A 26 -4.53 5.41 3.22
C LEU A 26 -4.32 6.52 2.20
N ILE A 27 -4.90 7.71 2.44
CA ILE A 27 -4.69 8.89 1.60
C ILE A 27 -3.24 9.37 1.70
N ILE A 28 -2.69 9.48 2.92
CA ILE A 28 -1.30 9.90 3.16
C ILE A 28 -0.33 8.97 2.42
N VAL A 29 -0.49 7.66 2.58
CA VAL A 29 0.38 6.63 1.98
C VAL A 29 0.34 6.71 0.46
N GLU A 30 -0.83 6.94 -0.14
CA GLU A 30 -0.94 7.12 -1.59
C GLU A 30 -0.23 8.41 -2.06
N ARG A 31 -0.39 9.53 -1.35
CA ARG A 31 0.29 10.80 -1.68
C ARG A 31 1.80 10.70 -1.51
N LEU A 32 2.26 10.05 -0.45
CA LEU A 32 3.68 9.77 -0.24
C LEU A 32 4.27 8.90 -1.37
N ASN A 33 3.53 7.87 -1.81
CA ASN A 33 3.98 7.08 -2.94
C ASN A 33 4.13 7.91 -4.23
N GLN A 34 3.18 8.82 -4.50
CA GLN A 34 3.25 9.72 -5.63
C GLN A 34 4.45 10.68 -5.53
N LEU A 35 4.69 11.24 -4.35
CA LEU A 35 5.84 12.11 -4.08
C LEU A 35 7.17 11.36 -4.27
N LEU A 36 7.29 10.15 -3.72
CA LEU A 36 8.47 9.30 -3.89
C LEU A 36 8.74 9.00 -5.37
N LYS A 37 7.71 8.73 -6.16
CA LYS A 37 7.84 8.56 -7.61
C LYS A 37 8.42 9.79 -8.30
N LEU A 38 7.98 10.98 -7.90
CA LEU A 38 8.49 12.24 -8.46
C LEU A 38 9.95 12.45 -8.07
N ILE A 39 10.30 12.23 -6.80
CA ILE A 39 11.68 12.36 -6.29
C ILE A 39 12.61 11.39 -7.00
N ILE A 40 12.25 10.10 -7.06
CA ILE A 40 13.07 9.07 -7.70
C ILE A 40 13.22 9.37 -9.21
N LYS A 41 12.14 9.79 -9.87
CA LYS A 41 12.18 10.21 -11.28
C LYS A 41 13.10 11.41 -11.49
N TYR A 42 13.06 12.39 -10.59
CA TYR A 42 13.92 13.58 -10.67
C TYR A 42 15.40 13.23 -10.51
N ILE A 43 15.73 12.35 -9.55
CA ILE A 43 17.12 11.97 -9.26
C ILE A 43 17.69 11.04 -10.34
N PHE A 44 16.95 10.01 -10.72
CA PHE A 44 17.47 8.93 -11.57
C PHE A 44 16.98 9.01 -13.03
N GLY A 45 15.80 9.57 -13.27
CA GLY A 45 15.23 9.66 -14.63
C GLY A 45 15.14 8.29 -15.29
N LYS A 46 15.86 8.15 -16.43
CA LYS A 46 15.98 6.88 -17.17
C LYS A 46 17.17 6.03 -16.76
N LYS A 47 18.03 6.54 -15.85
CA LYS A 47 19.21 5.80 -15.39
C LYS A 47 18.80 4.60 -14.56
N GLU A 48 19.65 3.59 -14.55
CA GLU A 48 19.50 2.45 -13.65
C GLU A 48 19.86 2.85 -12.21
N ILE A 49 19.02 2.44 -11.28
CA ILE A 49 19.26 2.65 -9.85
C ILE A 49 20.09 1.46 -9.36
N PRO A 50 21.23 1.65 -8.69
CA PRO A 50 22.03 0.56 -8.17
C PRO A 50 21.16 -0.43 -7.36
N LEU A 51 21.30 -1.72 -7.59
CA LEU A 51 20.53 -2.83 -6.99
C LEU A 51 19.02 -2.85 -7.30
N LEU A 52 18.41 -1.73 -7.70
CA LEU A 52 16.96 -1.63 -7.92
C LEU A 52 16.58 -1.63 -9.41
N GLY A 53 17.56 -1.56 -10.31
CA GLY A 53 17.31 -1.57 -11.75
C GLY A 53 16.60 -0.32 -12.26
N LYS A 54 15.87 -0.46 -13.37
CA LYS A 54 15.15 0.67 -13.98
C LYS A 54 13.98 1.12 -13.13
N GLY A 55 13.93 2.41 -12.81
CA GLY A 55 12.80 3.00 -12.08
C GLY A 55 11.57 3.25 -12.95
N GLU A 56 11.72 3.26 -14.28
CA GLU A 56 10.61 3.36 -15.24
C GLU A 56 9.80 2.05 -15.28
N ARG A 57 8.55 2.14 -15.70
CA ARG A 57 7.74 0.94 -15.92
C ARG A 57 8.27 0.11 -17.07
N PRO A 58 8.06 -1.23 -17.05
CA PRO A 58 8.31 -2.08 -18.23
C PRO A 58 7.64 -1.52 -19.48
N ASP A 59 8.22 -1.76 -20.65
CA ASP A 59 7.70 -1.24 -21.92
C ASP A 59 6.33 -1.83 -22.26
N GLU A 60 6.08 -3.06 -21.85
CA GLU A 60 4.81 -3.76 -22.04
C GLU A 60 3.72 -3.35 -21.04
N ALA A 61 4.02 -2.46 -20.08
CA ALA A 61 3.06 -2.04 -19.06
C ALA A 61 1.83 -1.38 -19.69
N LYS A 62 0.71 -2.11 -19.72
CA LYS A 62 -0.59 -1.65 -20.20
C LYS A 62 -1.67 -2.00 -19.18
N ASN A 63 -2.76 -1.25 -19.17
CA ASN A 63 -3.91 -1.54 -18.31
C ASN A 63 -3.57 -1.66 -16.81
N CYS A 64 -2.57 -0.94 -16.34
CA CYS A 64 -2.05 -1.03 -14.97
C CYS A 64 -2.77 -0.09 -13.98
N GLY A 65 -3.73 0.68 -14.46
CA GLY A 65 -4.59 1.56 -13.68
C GLY A 65 -5.89 0.89 -13.26
N TYR A 66 -6.80 1.68 -12.71
CA TYR A 66 -8.13 1.22 -12.30
C TYR A 66 -9.07 0.99 -13.51
N ILE A 67 -8.78 1.62 -14.64
CA ILE A 67 -9.53 1.47 -15.89
C ILE A 67 -8.58 0.90 -16.94
N ALA A 68 -8.97 -0.23 -17.53
CA ALA A 68 -8.27 -0.86 -18.63
C ALA A 68 -8.55 -0.06 -19.91
N ASN A 69 -7.61 0.78 -20.34
CA ASN A 69 -7.75 1.64 -21.53
C ASN A 69 -6.69 1.33 -22.62
N GLY A 70 -5.98 0.21 -22.50
CA GLY A 70 -4.92 -0.20 -23.43
C GLY A 70 -3.65 0.65 -23.40
N LYS A 71 -3.61 1.73 -22.63
CA LYS A 71 -2.49 2.68 -22.62
C LYS A 71 -1.47 2.35 -21.54
N LYS A 72 -0.20 2.69 -21.81
CA LYS A 72 0.88 2.67 -20.80
C LYS A 72 0.63 3.81 -19.81
N PRO A 73 0.68 3.55 -18.49
CA PRO A 73 0.55 4.60 -17.50
C PRO A 73 1.67 5.63 -17.60
N THR A 74 1.36 6.89 -17.44
CA THR A 74 2.34 8.00 -17.48
C THR A 74 3.14 8.13 -16.18
N SER A 75 2.68 7.52 -15.09
CA SER A 75 3.35 7.58 -13.79
C SER A 75 4.59 6.71 -13.76
N TYR A 76 5.63 7.20 -13.07
CA TYR A 76 6.88 6.46 -12.87
C TYR A 76 6.64 5.10 -12.18
N GLY A 77 7.51 4.13 -12.47
CA GLY A 77 7.32 2.75 -12.01
C GLY A 77 7.62 2.56 -10.53
N MET A 78 8.71 3.14 -10.05
CA MET A 78 9.22 2.94 -8.69
C MET A 78 8.81 4.06 -7.75
N PRO A 79 8.35 3.70 -6.53
CA PRO A 79 7.92 2.38 -6.08
C PRO A 79 6.52 1.99 -6.59
N SER A 80 6.17 0.69 -6.54
CA SER A 80 4.82 0.22 -6.92
C SER A 80 3.77 0.70 -5.92
N GLY A 81 2.80 1.50 -6.38
CA GLY A 81 1.74 2.04 -5.51
C GLY A 81 0.79 0.98 -4.97
N HIS A 82 0.39 -0.02 -5.79
CA HIS A 82 -0.46 -1.11 -5.33
C HIS A 82 0.22 -1.95 -4.26
N SER A 83 1.52 -2.26 -4.42
CA SER A 83 2.31 -2.99 -3.43
C SER A 83 2.45 -2.20 -2.14
N HIS A 84 2.69 -0.88 -2.24
CA HIS A 84 2.81 0.03 -1.11
C HIS A 84 1.52 0.06 -0.26
N THR A 85 0.37 0.28 -0.91
CA THR A 85 -0.91 0.32 -0.20
C THR A 85 -1.32 -1.05 0.35
N ALA A 86 -1.09 -2.14 -0.39
CA ALA A 86 -1.43 -3.49 0.06
C ALA A 86 -0.61 -3.91 1.29
N ALA A 87 0.70 -3.68 1.27
CA ALA A 87 1.58 -3.98 2.39
C ALA A 87 1.28 -3.09 3.61
N PHE A 88 1.05 -1.78 3.39
CA PHE A 88 0.61 -0.87 4.45
C PHE A 88 -0.65 -1.39 5.14
N PHE A 89 -1.70 -1.66 4.37
CA PHE A 89 -2.98 -2.11 4.91
C PHE A 89 -2.85 -3.44 5.66
N SER A 90 -2.12 -4.40 5.09
CA SER A 90 -1.90 -5.71 5.70
C SER A 90 -1.19 -5.59 7.05
N VAL A 91 -0.04 -4.91 7.08
CA VAL A 91 0.76 -4.78 8.31
C VAL A 91 0.00 -3.98 9.37
N TYR A 92 -0.58 -2.84 9.02
CA TYR A 92 -1.38 -2.05 9.97
C TYR A 92 -2.53 -2.87 10.56
N SER A 93 -3.30 -3.56 9.71
CA SER A 93 -4.45 -4.36 10.17
C SER A 93 -4.03 -5.53 11.05
N ILE A 94 -2.94 -6.24 10.73
CA ILE A 94 -2.41 -7.33 11.57
C ILE A 94 -2.02 -6.79 12.95
N LEU A 95 -1.34 -5.67 13.03
CA LEU A 95 -0.95 -5.06 14.31
C LEU A 95 -2.17 -4.63 15.13
N VAL A 96 -3.20 -4.07 14.48
CA VAL A 96 -4.47 -3.73 15.14
C VAL A 96 -5.17 -4.98 15.64
N ILE A 97 -5.32 -6.02 14.82
CA ILE A 97 -5.93 -7.30 15.21
C ILE A 97 -5.23 -7.91 16.43
N ASN A 98 -3.88 -7.90 16.42
CA ASN A 98 -3.10 -8.43 17.53
C ASN A 98 -3.29 -7.65 18.84
N SER A 99 -3.63 -6.37 18.77
CA SER A 99 -3.92 -5.55 19.96
C SER A 99 -5.31 -5.76 20.56
N HIS A 100 -6.21 -6.48 19.88
CA HIS A 100 -7.55 -6.74 20.36
C HIS A 100 -7.64 -8.05 21.16
N PRO A 101 -8.54 -8.14 22.18
CA PRO A 101 -8.71 -9.32 23.02
C PRO A 101 -9.60 -10.38 22.32
N ILE A 102 -9.12 -10.93 21.21
CA ILE A 102 -9.77 -12.04 20.48
C ILE A 102 -8.88 -13.27 20.51
N SER A 103 -9.44 -14.46 20.21
CA SER A 103 -8.68 -15.72 20.28
C SER A 103 -7.49 -15.73 19.33
N GLU A 104 -6.37 -16.36 19.77
CA GLU A 104 -5.14 -16.45 18.98
C GLU A 104 -5.35 -17.17 17.64
N GLY A 105 -6.24 -18.17 17.59
CA GLY A 105 -6.59 -18.85 16.33
C GLY A 105 -7.20 -17.91 15.30
N ILE A 106 -8.09 -16.99 15.74
CA ILE A 106 -8.67 -15.98 14.84
C ILE A 106 -7.63 -14.97 14.40
N LYS A 107 -6.77 -14.47 15.30
CA LYS A 107 -5.67 -13.55 14.96
C LYS A 107 -4.76 -14.16 13.89
N THR A 108 -4.31 -15.39 14.11
CA THR A 108 -3.45 -16.10 13.17
C THR A 108 -4.11 -16.30 11.81
N SER A 109 -5.37 -16.73 11.79
CA SER A 109 -6.11 -16.92 10.53
C SER A 109 -6.24 -15.62 9.74
N LEU A 110 -6.62 -14.52 10.41
CA LEU A 110 -6.74 -13.20 9.76
C LEU A 110 -5.38 -12.68 9.28
N ALA A 111 -4.31 -12.88 10.05
CA ALA A 111 -2.96 -12.49 9.64
C ALA A 111 -2.51 -13.25 8.39
N ILE A 112 -2.77 -14.56 8.31
CA ILE A 112 -2.46 -15.37 7.12
C ILE A 112 -3.25 -14.84 5.91
N ILE A 113 -4.55 -14.61 6.04
CA ILE A 113 -5.39 -14.11 4.96
C ILE A 113 -4.91 -12.74 4.46
N LEU A 114 -4.66 -11.78 5.35
CA LEU A 114 -4.19 -10.45 4.99
C LEU A 114 -2.82 -10.48 4.31
N THR A 115 -1.92 -11.30 4.82
CA THR A 115 -0.59 -11.49 4.23
C THR A 115 -0.69 -12.11 2.84
N ALA A 116 -1.48 -13.18 2.69
CA ALA A 116 -1.69 -13.84 1.39
C ALA A 116 -2.30 -12.88 0.36
N LEU A 117 -3.30 -12.08 0.74
CA LEU A 117 -3.91 -11.08 -0.14
C LEU A 117 -2.90 -9.98 -0.55
N ALA A 118 -2.07 -9.51 0.37
CA ALA A 118 -1.04 -8.53 0.05
C ALA A 118 -0.02 -9.10 -0.95
N PHE A 119 0.47 -10.31 -0.71
CA PHE A 119 1.37 -11.00 -1.64
C PHE A 119 0.71 -11.25 -3.01
N TRP A 120 -0.55 -11.65 -3.03
CA TRP A 120 -1.30 -11.83 -4.30
C TRP A 120 -1.39 -10.54 -5.10
N ILE A 121 -1.73 -9.41 -4.44
CA ILE A 121 -1.76 -8.10 -5.09
C ILE A 121 -0.36 -7.74 -5.61
N MET A 122 0.68 -7.92 -4.82
CA MET A 122 2.06 -7.64 -5.21
C MET A 122 2.50 -8.49 -6.41
N TYR A 123 2.26 -9.79 -6.35
CA TYR A 123 2.59 -10.74 -7.40
C TYR A 123 1.83 -10.44 -8.70
N SER A 124 0.56 -10.07 -8.62
CA SER A 124 -0.22 -9.69 -9.80
C SER A 124 0.42 -8.53 -10.59
N ARG A 125 1.14 -7.62 -9.92
CA ARG A 125 1.80 -6.49 -10.61
C ARG A 125 2.96 -6.92 -11.49
N THR A 126 3.61 -8.01 -11.15
CA THR A 126 4.68 -8.61 -11.98
C THR A 126 4.10 -9.44 -13.12
N ILE A 127 3.09 -10.26 -12.87
CA ILE A 127 2.43 -11.07 -13.91
C ILE A 127 1.84 -10.17 -15.01
N PHE A 128 1.14 -9.11 -14.62
CA PHE A 128 0.58 -8.15 -15.58
C PHE A 128 1.63 -7.19 -16.16
N LYS A 129 2.92 -7.45 -15.92
CA LYS A 129 4.04 -6.64 -16.42
C LYS A 129 3.92 -5.14 -16.11
N CYS A 130 3.17 -4.79 -15.08
CA CYS A 130 2.94 -3.42 -14.66
C CYS A 130 4.13 -2.82 -13.94
N HIS A 131 4.90 -3.67 -13.27
CA HIS A 131 6.06 -3.33 -12.46
C HIS A 131 7.11 -4.44 -12.51
N THR A 132 8.37 -4.08 -12.33
CA THR A 132 9.44 -5.05 -12.06
C THR A 132 9.33 -5.59 -10.62
N VAL A 133 9.99 -6.73 -10.37
CA VAL A 133 10.04 -7.32 -9.02
C VAL A 133 10.62 -6.32 -8.01
N GLN A 134 11.68 -5.60 -8.39
CA GLN A 134 12.33 -4.60 -7.53
C GLN A 134 11.38 -3.46 -7.16
N GLN A 135 10.59 -2.96 -8.13
CA GLN A 135 9.58 -1.92 -7.89
C GLN A 135 8.48 -2.38 -6.92
N VAL A 136 8.09 -3.65 -7.04
CA VAL A 136 7.10 -4.30 -6.17
C VAL A 136 7.65 -4.46 -4.76
N LEU A 137 8.86 -4.99 -4.62
CA LEU A 137 9.53 -5.19 -3.33
C LEU A 137 9.74 -3.85 -2.61
N MET A 138 10.25 -2.84 -3.31
CA MET A 138 10.42 -1.51 -2.72
C MET A 138 9.09 -0.93 -2.24
N GLY A 139 8.02 -1.08 -3.03
CA GLY A 139 6.67 -0.69 -2.61
C GLY A 139 6.22 -1.43 -1.35
N GLY A 140 6.43 -2.75 -1.30
CA GLY A 140 6.09 -3.59 -0.16
C GLY A 140 6.82 -3.18 1.12
N ILE A 141 8.15 -3.00 1.04
CA ILE A 141 8.97 -2.58 2.19
C ILE A 141 8.50 -1.23 2.74
N LEU A 142 8.36 -0.23 1.86
CA LEU A 142 7.92 1.11 2.27
C LEU A 142 6.50 1.06 2.86
N GLY A 143 5.58 0.31 2.26
CA GLY A 143 4.23 0.14 2.79
C GLY A 143 4.23 -0.48 4.18
N SER A 144 5.04 -1.51 4.41
CA SER A 144 5.18 -2.16 5.71
C SER A 144 5.71 -1.20 6.78
N ILE A 145 6.72 -0.41 6.46
CA ILE A 145 7.27 0.61 7.38
C ILE A 145 6.19 1.62 7.77
N PHE A 146 5.45 2.15 6.80
CA PHE A 146 4.36 3.09 7.11
C PHE A 146 3.22 2.42 7.88
N GLY A 147 2.94 1.13 7.68
CA GLY A 147 1.98 0.37 8.48
C GLY A 147 2.35 0.31 9.96
N VAL A 148 3.62 0.05 10.27
CA VAL A 148 4.16 0.08 11.64
C VAL A 148 4.09 1.49 12.23
N ILE A 149 4.51 2.50 11.48
CA ILE A 149 4.46 3.91 11.93
C ILE A 149 3.03 4.32 12.27
N ALA A 150 2.08 4.05 11.36
CA ALA A 150 0.67 4.37 11.58
C ALA A 150 0.11 3.67 12.82
N PHE A 151 0.43 2.40 13.03
CA PHE A 151 0.00 1.68 14.22
C PHE A 151 0.55 2.31 15.51
N ASN A 152 1.83 2.63 15.56
CA ASN A 152 2.45 3.23 16.76
C ASN A 152 1.88 4.64 17.07
N LEU A 153 1.53 5.41 16.05
CA LEU A 153 0.93 6.73 16.22
C LEU A 153 -0.57 6.69 16.55
N LYS A 154 -1.25 5.57 16.31
CA LYS A 154 -2.71 5.44 16.50
C LYS A 154 -3.16 5.89 17.87
N ASN A 155 -2.56 5.37 18.92
CA ASN A 155 -2.98 5.66 20.29
C ASN A 155 -2.74 7.12 20.67
N ILE A 156 -1.63 7.70 20.23
CA ILE A 156 -1.29 9.11 20.49
C ILE A 156 -2.32 10.03 19.84
N VAL A 157 -2.71 9.74 18.60
CA VAL A 157 -3.65 10.58 17.84
C VAL A 157 -5.07 10.41 18.37
N LEU A 158 -5.53 9.17 18.60
CA LEU A 158 -6.91 8.91 19.02
C LEU A 158 -7.19 9.35 20.45
N GLN A 159 -6.19 9.39 21.35
CA GLN A 159 -6.36 9.95 22.70
C GLN A 159 -6.57 11.46 22.69
N LYS A 160 -6.07 12.18 21.70
CA LYS A 160 -6.25 13.64 21.58
C LYS A 160 -7.59 14.05 20.94
N ILE A 161 -8.31 13.10 20.35
CA ILE A 161 -9.59 13.34 19.66
C ILE A 161 -10.79 13.02 20.57
N LYS A 162 -10.57 12.28 21.68
CA LYS A 162 -11.57 12.05 22.75
C LYS A 162 -11.64 13.23 23.70
#